data_26f2dc564237bb03ea396d1fa79bb289
#
_entry.id   26f2dc564237bb03ea396d1fa79bb289
#
_cell.length_a   1.000
_cell.length_b   1.000
_cell.length_c   1.000
_cell.angle_alpha   90.00
_cell.angle_beta   90.00
_cell.angle_gamma   90.00
#
_symmetry.space_group_name_H-M   'P 1'
#
loop_
_entity.id
_entity.type
_entity.pdbx_description
1 polymer ?
#
loop_
_entity_poly.entity_id
_entity_poly.type
_entity_poly.pdbx_seq_one_letter_code
_entity_poly.pdbx_strand_id
1 'polypeptide(L)'
;MVILWIFFSSNVNADTLNQAMINAFNNSDELKIQRASIRETDEKVAIEVAGKRIKIQAKQILSTGYSFSTSCGGFCTSTTAGASLEASTSILDGGRADIKMSIAEAEVKIERSSLKAAEQSVLLTAVKAFMDLRRNMEFVALEKNSVKLLQKEVQAAQDRFAVGEITKTDISFAESRLEAAKGKLANQTGLLEIAKEQYEMVIGSVPGELDNPPPLPKMPSMLKEAKSLAAQNHSQIFILKQKVIIADLALDLSKASYRPTLDVSGGISDSSQTSKLSTNVSVQATAVLYTGGSRSSSERSALTAVQKARSQLLYNTKKIQQTVANRWAQLNIARALIVANRKQIKAAETAYRGVKDEAEFGLRTTLDILDAEQSLMAAKVQLASTKRDEYVAAYELLKAMGLLTTKNLNLNVEQYDVTKNYKAVRNAPRKNQFFKLDNLLKRWGQ
;
A
#
# COMPACT_ATOMS: atom_id res chain seq x y z
N MET A 1 -38.68 17.56 35.82
CA MET A 1 -37.47 16.93 35.21
C MET A 1 -37.66 16.99 33.70
N VAL A 2 -37.12 18.04 33.08
CA VAL A 2 -37.30 18.32 31.63
C VAL A 2 -36.07 17.74 30.95
N ILE A 3 -36.26 16.68 30.15
CA ILE A 3 -35.20 16.06 29.34
C ILE A 3 -35.02 16.94 28.11
N LEU A 4 -33.93 17.69 28.10
CA LEU A 4 -33.47 18.50 26.95
C LEU A 4 -32.87 17.56 25.90
N TRP A 5 -33.61 17.24 24.84
CA TRP A 5 -33.10 16.56 23.65
C TRP A 5 -32.23 17.56 22.87
N ILE A 6 -30.90 17.46 23.02
CA ILE A 6 -29.97 18.17 22.15
C ILE A 6 -29.95 17.42 20.80
N PHE A 7 -30.69 17.95 19.83
CA PHE A 7 -30.49 17.57 18.43
C PHE A 7 -29.11 18.05 18.01
N PHE A 8 -28.17 17.12 17.94
CA PHE A 8 -26.96 17.31 17.15
C PHE A 8 -27.39 17.35 15.68
N SER A 9 -27.62 18.54 15.14
CA SER A 9 -27.67 18.75 13.70
C SER A 9 -26.26 18.48 13.16
N SER A 10 -25.98 17.24 12.76
CA SER A 10 -24.86 16.92 11.91
C SER A 10 -25.07 17.73 10.61
N ASN A 11 -24.29 18.78 10.42
CA ASN A 11 -24.13 19.38 9.10
C ASN A 11 -23.67 18.26 8.16
N VAL A 12 -24.59 17.75 7.36
CA VAL A 12 -24.28 16.86 6.24
C VAL A 12 -23.60 17.73 5.20
N ASN A 13 -22.32 17.99 5.40
CA ASN A 13 -21.48 18.53 4.35
C ASN A 13 -21.37 17.43 3.28
N ALA A 14 -21.74 17.77 2.05
CA ALA A 14 -21.54 16.86 0.93
C ALA A 14 -20.09 16.38 0.87
N ASP A 15 -19.90 15.07 0.73
CA ASP A 15 -18.56 14.47 0.69
C ASP A 15 -17.85 14.89 -0.60
N THR A 16 -16.80 15.70 -0.45
CA THR A 16 -15.93 16.06 -1.57
C THR A 16 -14.85 15.01 -1.79
N LEU A 17 -14.35 14.88 -3.03
CA LEU A 17 -13.24 13.97 -3.34
C LEU A 17 -12.00 14.23 -2.45
N ASN A 18 -11.71 15.51 -2.15
CA ASN A 18 -10.60 15.86 -1.28
C ASN A 18 -10.83 15.37 0.15
N GLN A 19 -12.04 15.53 0.69
CA GLN A 19 -12.39 15.05 2.02
C GLN A 19 -12.32 13.52 2.09
N ALA A 20 -12.80 12.82 1.06
CA ALA A 20 -12.70 11.36 0.94
C ALA A 20 -11.23 10.90 0.96
N MET A 21 -10.33 11.59 0.22
CA MET A 21 -8.89 11.27 0.26
C MET A 21 -8.26 11.54 1.63
N ILE A 22 -8.65 12.63 2.32
CA ILE A 22 -8.17 12.95 3.68
C ILE A 22 -8.64 11.87 4.67
N ASN A 23 -9.91 11.49 4.63
CA ASN A 23 -10.48 10.47 5.51
C ASN A 23 -9.81 9.10 5.27
N ALA A 24 -9.65 8.69 4.00
CA ALA A 24 -8.95 7.46 3.65
C ALA A 24 -7.50 7.45 4.13
N PHE A 25 -6.78 8.58 4.01
CA PHE A 25 -5.40 8.69 4.50
C PHE A 25 -5.32 8.55 6.03
N ASN A 26 -6.25 9.16 6.78
CA ASN A 26 -6.25 9.15 8.24
C ASN A 26 -6.69 7.79 8.80
N ASN A 27 -7.65 7.13 8.15
CA ASN A 27 -8.25 5.88 8.63
C ASN A 27 -7.51 4.62 8.13
N SER A 28 -6.66 4.74 7.09
CA SER A 28 -6.03 3.60 6.43
C SER A 28 -5.19 2.74 7.36
N ASP A 29 -5.57 1.47 7.49
CA ASP A 29 -4.79 0.45 8.21
C ASP A 29 -3.53 0.06 7.43
N GLU A 30 -3.53 0.12 6.09
CA GLU A 30 -2.34 -0.08 5.25
C GLU A 30 -1.23 0.92 5.62
N LEU A 31 -1.58 2.19 5.86
CA LEU A 31 -0.61 3.20 6.32
C LEU A 31 -0.15 2.95 7.75
N LYS A 32 -1.04 2.48 8.64
CA LYS A 32 -0.66 2.11 10.03
C LYS A 32 0.32 0.95 10.04
N ILE A 33 0.07 -0.09 9.22
CA ILE A 33 0.99 -1.23 9.04
C ILE A 33 2.35 -0.74 8.53
N GLN A 34 2.37 0.09 7.49
CA GLN A 34 3.63 0.58 6.91
C GLN A 34 4.41 1.49 7.89
N ARG A 35 3.71 2.30 8.69
CA ARG A 35 4.34 3.10 9.77
C ARG A 35 4.93 2.20 10.87
N ALA A 36 4.30 1.06 11.16
CA ALA A 36 4.85 0.07 12.09
C ALA A 36 6.11 -0.62 11.51
N SER A 37 6.11 -0.99 10.22
CA SER A 37 7.27 -1.55 9.53
C SER A 37 8.48 -0.60 9.52
N ILE A 38 8.26 0.70 9.37
CA ILE A 38 9.34 1.70 9.50
C ILE A 38 9.94 1.64 10.91
N ARG A 39 9.09 1.63 11.96
CA ARG A 39 9.58 1.57 13.35
C ARG A 39 10.35 0.28 13.62
N GLU A 40 9.88 -0.85 13.08
CA GLU A 40 10.60 -2.13 13.17
C GLU A 40 11.97 -2.06 12.48
N THR A 41 12.04 -1.44 11.30
CA THR A 41 13.29 -1.31 10.55
C THR A 41 14.25 -0.29 11.20
N ASP A 42 13.73 0.77 11.85
CA ASP A 42 14.54 1.68 12.66
C ASP A 42 15.26 0.93 13.79
N GLU A 43 14.62 -0.08 14.42
CA GLU A 43 15.24 -0.91 15.47
C GLU A 43 16.39 -1.78 14.93
N LYS A 44 16.37 -2.19 13.64
CA LYS A 44 17.50 -2.91 13.04
C LYS A 44 18.77 -2.07 13.08
N VAL A 45 18.68 -0.76 12.85
CA VAL A 45 19.84 0.15 12.98
C VAL A 45 20.32 0.19 14.43
N ALA A 46 19.40 0.23 15.40
CA ALA A 46 19.78 0.20 16.82
C ALA A 46 20.46 -1.12 17.21
N ILE A 47 20.05 -2.26 16.63
CA ILE A 47 20.67 -3.58 16.82
C ILE A 47 22.11 -3.56 16.28
N GLU A 48 22.35 -3.02 15.09
CA GLU A 48 23.70 -2.95 14.53
C GLU A 48 24.60 -1.98 15.32
N VAL A 49 24.05 -0.86 15.80
CA VAL A 49 24.76 0.05 16.72
C VAL A 49 25.10 -0.66 18.04
N ALA A 50 24.17 -1.47 18.57
CA ALA A 50 24.41 -2.24 19.79
C ALA A 50 25.50 -3.32 19.60
N GLY A 51 25.67 -3.81 18.38
CA GLY A 51 26.73 -4.77 18.03
C GLY A 51 28.15 -4.27 18.31
N LYS A 52 28.36 -2.96 18.37
CA LYS A 52 29.65 -2.31 18.74
C LYS A 52 29.84 -2.11 20.23
N ARG A 53 28.83 -2.40 21.05
CA ARG A 53 28.87 -2.16 22.50
C ARG A 53 29.37 -3.41 23.23
N ILE A 54 29.80 -3.21 24.46
CA ILE A 54 30.16 -4.31 25.37
C ILE A 54 28.93 -5.19 25.59
N LYS A 55 29.10 -6.50 25.40
CA LYS A 55 28.11 -7.54 25.71
C LYS A 55 28.45 -8.16 27.05
N ILE A 56 27.50 -8.26 27.94
CA ILE A 56 27.64 -8.92 29.23
C ILE A 56 26.72 -10.12 29.26
N GLN A 57 27.29 -11.30 29.55
CA GLN A 57 26.56 -12.57 29.62
C GLN A 57 26.80 -13.21 30.97
N ALA A 58 25.73 -13.66 31.61
CA ALA A 58 25.79 -14.57 32.73
C ALA A 58 25.43 -15.97 32.26
N LYS A 59 26.24 -16.97 32.59
CA LYS A 59 26.00 -18.37 32.26
C LYS A 59 26.02 -19.20 33.52
N GLN A 60 25.08 -20.09 33.66
CA GLN A 60 25.09 -21.13 34.71
C GLN A 60 25.06 -22.47 33.98
N ILE A 61 25.99 -23.36 34.36
CA ILE A 61 26.16 -24.67 33.74
C ILE A 61 26.02 -25.71 34.85
N LEU A 62 25.17 -26.68 34.58
CA LEU A 62 25.10 -27.94 35.33
C LEU A 62 25.31 -29.07 34.33
N SER A 63 26.40 -29.79 34.47
CA SER A 63 26.69 -30.92 33.59
C SER A 63 27.02 -32.17 34.40
N THR A 64 26.46 -33.30 33.99
CA THR A 64 26.78 -34.61 34.54
C THR A 64 27.40 -35.45 33.44
N GLY A 65 28.65 -35.83 33.65
CA GLY A 65 29.38 -36.67 32.72
C GLY A 65 29.60 -38.08 33.32
N TYR A 66 29.51 -39.09 32.48
CA TYR A 66 29.88 -40.48 32.84
C TYR A 66 31.15 -40.80 32.09
N SER A 67 32.21 -41.21 32.78
CA SER A 67 33.48 -41.63 32.19
C SER A 67 33.93 -42.93 32.79
N PHE A 68 34.46 -43.84 31.95
CA PHE A 68 35.15 -45.02 32.44
C PHE A 68 36.58 -44.63 32.80
N SER A 69 36.99 -44.81 34.03
CA SER A 69 38.35 -44.51 34.45
C SER A 69 38.85 -45.63 35.37
N THR A 70 40.09 -46.02 35.13
CA THR A 70 40.78 -47.00 35.98
C THR A 70 41.10 -46.49 37.36
N SER A 71 41.15 -45.19 37.56
CA SER A 71 41.40 -44.54 38.83
C SER A 71 40.19 -44.62 39.81
N CYS A 72 38.97 -44.84 39.32
CA CYS A 72 37.79 -45.09 40.17
C CYS A 72 37.27 -46.55 40.02
N GLY A 73 37.98 -47.40 39.33
CA GLY A 73 37.64 -48.85 39.22
C GLY A 73 36.45 -49.15 38.34
N GLY A 74 36.00 -48.22 37.44
CA GLY A 74 34.82 -48.44 36.60
C GLY A 74 34.22 -47.12 36.04
N PHE A 75 32.89 -47.09 35.97
CA PHE A 75 32.17 -45.87 35.55
C PHE A 75 32.12 -44.85 36.68
N CYS A 76 32.71 -43.67 36.47
CA CYS A 76 32.64 -42.52 37.35
C CYS A 76 31.63 -41.53 36.86
N THR A 77 30.82 -41.02 37.76
CA THR A 77 29.95 -39.89 37.50
C THR A 77 30.61 -38.63 38.00
N SER A 78 30.76 -37.65 37.14
CA SER A 78 31.25 -36.31 37.46
C SER A 78 30.13 -35.28 37.27
N THR A 79 29.70 -34.63 38.30
CA THR A 79 28.76 -33.52 38.23
C THR A 79 29.50 -32.21 38.44
N THR A 80 29.44 -31.36 37.42
CA THR A 80 30.01 -30.00 37.50
C THR A 80 28.90 -28.97 37.49
N ALA A 81 28.87 -28.16 38.52
CA ALA A 81 28.08 -26.94 38.58
C ALA A 81 29.01 -25.73 38.45
N GLY A 82 28.64 -24.78 37.63
CA GLY A 82 29.47 -23.59 37.45
C GLY A 82 28.61 -22.37 37.11
N ALA A 83 29.05 -21.22 37.54
CA ALA A 83 28.48 -19.94 37.16
C ALA A 83 29.59 -19.05 36.56
N SER A 84 29.30 -18.32 35.51
CA SER A 84 30.24 -17.36 34.90
C SER A 84 29.55 -16.07 34.51
N LEU A 85 30.26 -14.97 34.68
CA LEU A 85 29.91 -13.65 34.13
C LEU A 85 31.03 -13.24 33.16
N GLU A 86 30.68 -12.97 31.92
CA GLU A 86 31.60 -12.62 30.85
C GLU A 86 31.19 -11.29 30.24
N ALA A 87 32.14 -10.39 30.04
CA ALA A 87 32.00 -9.18 29.28
C ALA A 87 32.91 -9.28 28.03
N SER A 88 32.36 -9.03 26.84
CA SER A 88 33.12 -9.09 25.60
C SER A 88 32.77 -7.94 24.66
N THR A 89 33.77 -7.50 23.88
CA THR A 89 33.60 -6.51 22.80
C THR A 89 34.65 -6.73 21.72
N SER A 90 34.28 -6.38 20.47
CA SER A 90 35.24 -6.34 19.38
C SER A 90 35.80 -4.92 19.27
N ILE A 91 37.12 -4.78 19.42
CA ILE A 91 37.82 -3.50 19.26
C ILE A 91 38.11 -3.22 17.78
N LEU A 92 38.46 -4.27 17.05
CA LEU A 92 38.68 -4.20 15.62
C LEU A 92 37.92 -5.34 14.92
N ASP A 93 36.91 -5.00 14.15
CA ASP A 93 36.07 -5.95 13.43
C ASP A 93 36.30 -5.95 11.89
N GLY A 94 37.37 -5.29 11.45
CA GLY A 94 37.64 -5.09 10.04
C GLY A 94 36.68 -4.13 9.33
N GLY A 95 35.91 -3.32 10.07
CA GLY A 95 34.91 -2.38 9.53
C GLY A 95 33.56 -3.01 9.19
N ARG A 96 33.33 -4.26 9.62
CA ARG A 96 32.10 -5.01 9.29
C ARG A 96 30.87 -4.40 9.95
N ALA A 97 30.98 -3.93 11.20
CA ALA A 97 29.87 -3.33 11.92
C ALA A 97 29.42 -2.01 11.26
N ASP A 98 30.35 -1.18 10.76
CA ASP A 98 30.02 0.04 10.04
C ASP A 98 29.30 -0.24 8.72
N ILE A 99 29.74 -1.26 7.99
CA ILE A 99 29.10 -1.68 6.75
C ILE A 99 27.69 -2.22 7.03
N LYS A 100 27.52 -3.07 8.05
CA LYS A 100 26.18 -3.58 8.45
C LYS A 100 25.24 -2.46 8.88
N MET A 101 25.74 -1.50 9.65
CA MET A 101 24.97 -0.30 10.02
C MET A 101 24.54 0.48 8.78
N SER A 102 25.41 0.66 7.79
CA SER A 102 25.11 1.34 6.52
C SER A 102 24.06 0.58 5.70
N ILE A 103 24.07 -0.75 5.73
CA ILE A 103 23.04 -1.60 5.11
C ILE A 103 21.69 -1.36 5.81
N ALA A 104 21.65 -1.41 7.14
CA ALA A 104 20.43 -1.16 7.90
C ALA A 104 19.87 0.26 7.67
N GLU A 105 20.74 1.28 7.57
CA GLU A 105 20.32 2.65 7.22
C GLU A 105 19.74 2.75 5.80
N ALA A 106 20.28 1.98 4.83
CA ALA A 106 19.71 1.89 3.50
C ALA A 106 18.36 1.17 3.49
N GLU A 107 18.16 0.16 4.33
CA GLU A 107 16.86 -0.51 4.53
C GLU A 107 15.81 0.47 5.09
N VAL A 108 16.17 1.31 6.07
CA VAL A 108 15.27 2.37 6.57
C VAL A 108 14.84 3.31 5.45
N LYS A 109 15.75 3.69 4.53
CA LYS A 109 15.39 4.53 3.37
C LYS A 109 14.45 3.81 2.41
N ILE A 110 14.57 2.50 2.25
CA ILE A 110 13.64 1.68 1.47
C ILE A 110 12.25 1.74 2.10
N GLU A 111 12.14 1.47 3.41
CA GLU A 111 10.84 1.45 4.10
C GLU A 111 10.14 2.83 4.09
N ARG A 112 10.89 3.92 4.21
CA ARG A 112 10.32 5.27 4.04
C ARG A 112 9.78 5.50 2.62
N SER A 113 10.41 4.93 1.60
CA SER A 113 9.90 5.00 0.22
C SER A 113 8.73 4.07 -0.02
N SER A 114 8.66 2.95 0.70
CA SER A 114 7.52 2.02 0.72
C SER A 114 6.29 2.70 1.34
N LEU A 115 6.47 3.50 2.41
CA LEU A 115 5.38 4.32 2.97
C LEU A 115 4.82 5.32 1.93
N LYS A 116 5.70 5.98 1.16
CA LYS A 116 5.27 6.86 0.06
C LYS A 116 4.48 6.09 -1.02
N ALA A 117 4.89 4.86 -1.33
CA ALA A 117 4.16 4.02 -2.28
C ALA A 117 2.79 3.57 -1.74
N ALA A 118 2.70 3.24 -0.45
CA ALA A 118 1.44 2.92 0.23
C ALA A 118 0.51 4.13 0.26
N GLU A 119 1.01 5.34 0.58
CA GLU A 119 0.24 6.59 0.50
C GLU A 119 -0.40 6.76 -0.88
N GLN A 120 0.40 6.58 -1.95
CA GLN A 120 -0.11 6.66 -3.32
C GLN A 120 -1.16 5.59 -3.64
N SER A 121 -1.03 4.41 -3.06
CA SER A 121 -2.00 3.33 -3.21
C SER A 121 -3.32 3.68 -2.54
N VAL A 122 -3.27 4.10 -1.29
CA VAL A 122 -4.45 4.51 -0.50
C VAL A 122 -5.20 5.65 -1.17
N LEU A 123 -4.50 6.72 -1.58
CA LEU A 123 -5.12 7.85 -2.27
C LEU A 123 -5.77 7.44 -3.59
N LEU A 124 -5.13 6.58 -4.39
CA LEU A 124 -5.74 6.09 -5.64
C LEU A 124 -6.97 5.23 -5.36
N THR A 125 -6.92 4.37 -4.35
CA THR A 125 -8.06 3.52 -3.97
C THR A 125 -9.24 4.38 -3.49
N ALA A 126 -8.98 5.46 -2.75
CA ALA A 126 -10.01 6.43 -2.34
C ALA A 126 -10.66 7.12 -3.56
N VAL A 127 -9.84 7.58 -4.52
CA VAL A 127 -10.37 8.17 -5.77
C VAL A 127 -11.23 7.18 -6.54
N LYS A 128 -10.81 5.91 -6.64
CA LYS A 128 -11.58 4.86 -7.32
C LYS A 128 -12.91 4.62 -6.60
N ALA A 129 -12.88 4.44 -5.28
CA ALA A 129 -14.10 4.21 -4.49
C ALA A 129 -15.11 5.36 -4.63
N PHE A 130 -14.63 6.62 -4.53
CA PHE A 130 -15.47 7.81 -4.73
C PHE A 130 -16.09 7.86 -6.13
N MET A 131 -15.28 7.68 -7.16
CA MET A 131 -15.73 7.78 -8.55
C MET A 131 -16.61 6.60 -8.97
N ASP A 132 -16.38 5.40 -8.43
CA ASP A 132 -17.22 4.22 -8.67
C ASP A 132 -18.58 4.37 -8.00
N LEU A 133 -18.63 4.85 -6.76
CA LEU A 133 -19.88 5.15 -6.07
C LEU A 133 -20.69 6.19 -6.85
N ARG A 134 -20.08 7.30 -7.24
CA ARG A 134 -20.70 8.35 -8.02
C ARG A 134 -21.27 7.83 -9.34
N ARG A 135 -20.49 7.03 -10.09
CA ARG A 135 -20.95 6.40 -11.33
C ARG A 135 -22.18 5.53 -11.10
N ASN A 136 -22.16 4.69 -10.05
CA ASN A 136 -23.30 3.81 -9.74
C ASN A 136 -24.54 4.59 -9.29
N MET A 137 -24.38 5.72 -8.58
CA MET A 137 -25.49 6.63 -8.29
C MET A 137 -26.08 7.23 -9.58
N GLU A 138 -25.25 7.68 -10.52
CA GLU A 138 -25.68 8.20 -11.83
C GLU A 138 -26.40 7.12 -12.64
N PHE A 139 -25.92 5.87 -12.61
CA PHE A 139 -26.56 4.74 -13.29
C PHE A 139 -27.96 4.43 -12.70
N VAL A 140 -28.10 4.35 -11.38
CA VAL A 140 -29.39 4.14 -10.75
C VAL A 140 -30.36 5.27 -11.09
N ALA A 141 -29.89 6.52 -11.12
CA ALA A 141 -30.75 7.65 -11.51
C ALA A 141 -31.20 7.55 -12.99
N LEU A 142 -30.32 7.13 -13.89
CA LEU A 142 -30.63 6.91 -15.29
C LEU A 142 -31.64 5.76 -15.46
N GLU A 143 -31.42 4.61 -14.83
CA GLU A 143 -32.33 3.45 -14.92
C GLU A 143 -33.70 3.76 -14.29
N LYS A 144 -33.77 4.51 -13.19
CA LYS A 144 -35.04 4.99 -12.62
C LYS A 144 -35.81 5.86 -13.61
N ASN A 145 -35.11 6.74 -14.34
CA ASN A 145 -35.73 7.58 -15.35
C ASN A 145 -36.20 6.77 -16.56
N SER A 146 -35.45 5.76 -17.00
CA SER A 146 -35.85 4.85 -18.07
C SER A 146 -37.09 4.05 -17.68
N VAL A 147 -37.15 3.48 -16.47
CA VAL A 147 -38.35 2.77 -16.00
C VAL A 147 -39.58 3.69 -16.01
N LYS A 148 -39.43 4.95 -15.49
CA LYS A 148 -40.57 5.93 -15.53
C LYS A 148 -41.02 6.26 -16.95
N LEU A 149 -40.08 6.37 -17.89
CA LEU A 149 -40.37 6.64 -19.30
C LEU A 149 -41.13 5.46 -19.92
N LEU A 150 -40.59 4.23 -19.76
CA LEU A 150 -41.18 3.01 -20.30
C LEU A 150 -42.56 2.72 -19.70
N GLN A 151 -42.83 3.09 -18.41
CA GLN A 151 -44.15 3.02 -17.84
C GLN A 151 -45.15 3.91 -18.60
N LYS A 152 -44.77 5.12 -18.97
CA LYS A 152 -45.58 6.03 -19.78
C LYS A 152 -45.81 5.50 -21.19
N GLU A 153 -44.78 4.91 -21.80
CA GLU A 153 -44.91 4.32 -23.14
C GLU A 153 -45.82 3.10 -23.16
N VAL A 154 -45.79 2.24 -22.12
CA VAL A 154 -46.77 1.14 -21.93
C VAL A 154 -48.20 1.68 -21.82
N GLN A 155 -48.40 2.73 -21.01
CA GLN A 155 -49.74 3.36 -20.89
C GLN A 155 -50.22 3.94 -22.23
N ALA A 156 -49.35 4.66 -22.94
CA ALA A 156 -49.64 5.21 -24.26
C ALA A 156 -49.96 4.10 -25.30
N ALA A 157 -49.25 2.97 -25.24
CA ALA A 157 -49.55 1.81 -26.08
C ALA A 157 -50.95 1.21 -25.74
N GLN A 158 -51.28 1.09 -24.46
CA GLN A 158 -52.62 0.62 -24.03
C GLN A 158 -53.75 1.55 -24.50
N ASP A 159 -53.54 2.87 -24.41
CA ASP A 159 -54.50 3.86 -24.88
C ASP A 159 -54.71 3.80 -26.40
N ARG A 160 -53.65 3.67 -27.19
CA ARG A 160 -53.73 3.49 -28.67
C ARG A 160 -54.37 2.16 -29.08
N PHE A 161 -54.11 1.10 -28.33
CA PHE A 161 -54.80 -0.18 -28.55
C PHE A 161 -56.31 -0.10 -28.32
N ALA A 162 -56.74 0.63 -27.30
CA ALA A 162 -58.15 0.80 -26.99
C ALA A 162 -58.91 1.49 -28.12
N VAL A 163 -58.29 2.35 -28.92
CA VAL A 163 -58.85 2.98 -30.09
C VAL A 163 -58.55 2.25 -31.44
N GLY A 164 -57.87 1.09 -31.35
CA GLY A 164 -57.61 0.23 -32.51
C GLY A 164 -56.43 0.66 -33.42
N GLU A 165 -55.55 1.56 -32.95
CA GLU A 165 -54.40 2.06 -33.73
C GLU A 165 -53.22 1.10 -33.76
N ILE A 166 -53.04 0.25 -32.73
CA ILE A 166 -51.89 -0.70 -32.63
C ILE A 166 -52.39 -2.10 -32.28
N THR A 167 -51.46 -3.09 -32.35
CA THR A 167 -51.78 -4.48 -32.07
C THR A 167 -51.48 -4.85 -30.60
N LYS A 168 -52.04 -5.97 -30.10
CA LYS A 168 -51.71 -6.55 -28.81
C LYS A 168 -50.21 -6.91 -28.69
N THR A 169 -49.57 -7.25 -29.81
CA THR A 169 -48.15 -7.54 -29.88
C THR A 169 -47.33 -6.31 -29.50
N ASP A 170 -47.74 -5.11 -29.92
CA ASP A 170 -47.01 -3.86 -29.59
C ASP A 170 -47.04 -3.56 -28.10
N ILE A 171 -48.21 -3.81 -27.43
CA ILE A 171 -48.29 -3.72 -25.95
C ILE A 171 -47.31 -4.69 -25.31
N SER A 172 -47.32 -5.96 -25.74
CA SER A 172 -46.45 -6.99 -25.18
C SER A 172 -44.96 -6.66 -25.35
N PHE A 173 -44.53 -6.01 -26.45
CA PHE A 173 -43.19 -5.49 -26.62
C PHE A 173 -42.87 -4.38 -25.60
N ALA A 174 -43.79 -3.41 -25.41
CA ALA A 174 -43.57 -2.33 -24.46
C ALA A 174 -43.48 -2.87 -23.00
N GLU A 175 -44.39 -3.80 -22.63
CA GLU A 175 -44.35 -4.47 -21.32
C GLU A 175 -43.06 -5.26 -21.12
N SER A 176 -42.59 -6.01 -22.10
CA SER A 176 -41.31 -6.75 -22.07
C SER A 176 -40.12 -5.83 -21.83
N ARG A 177 -40.09 -4.67 -22.51
CA ARG A 177 -39.02 -3.65 -22.33
C ARG A 177 -39.10 -3.03 -20.93
N LEU A 178 -40.28 -2.76 -20.40
CA LEU A 178 -40.46 -2.25 -19.04
C LEU A 178 -39.94 -3.23 -17.98
N GLU A 179 -40.30 -4.52 -18.11
CA GLU A 179 -39.82 -5.53 -17.14
C GLU A 179 -38.30 -5.73 -17.25
N ALA A 180 -37.71 -5.69 -18.44
CA ALA A 180 -36.28 -5.70 -18.63
C ALA A 180 -35.59 -4.48 -17.97
N ALA A 181 -36.21 -3.28 -18.07
CA ALA A 181 -35.66 -2.08 -17.41
C ALA A 181 -35.78 -2.16 -15.87
N LYS A 182 -36.87 -2.73 -15.34
CA LYS A 182 -36.97 -2.99 -13.89
C LYS A 182 -35.91 -3.96 -13.41
N GLY A 183 -35.63 -5.01 -14.16
CA GLY A 183 -34.53 -5.95 -13.88
C GLY A 183 -33.16 -5.27 -13.85
N LYS A 184 -32.87 -4.39 -14.85
CA LYS A 184 -31.65 -3.58 -14.87
C LYS A 184 -31.56 -2.64 -13.67
N LEU A 185 -32.66 -1.96 -13.31
CA LEU A 185 -32.72 -1.09 -12.13
C LEU A 185 -32.41 -1.86 -10.84
N ALA A 186 -33.00 -3.04 -10.66
CA ALA A 186 -32.73 -3.89 -9.50
C ALA A 186 -31.24 -4.27 -9.42
N ASN A 187 -30.64 -4.69 -10.54
CA ASN A 187 -29.21 -4.98 -10.62
C ASN A 187 -28.34 -3.77 -10.28
N GLN A 188 -28.62 -2.58 -10.85
CA GLN A 188 -27.86 -1.37 -10.58
C GLN A 188 -28.00 -0.89 -9.14
N THR A 189 -29.18 -1.10 -8.53
CA THR A 189 -29.38 -0.81 -7.10
C THR A 189 -28.49 -1.71 -6.24
N GLY A 190 -28.41 -3.01 -6.56
CA GLY A 190 -27.50 -3.93 -5.87
C GLY A 190 -26.03 -3.53 -6.03
N LEU A 191 -25.60 -3.15 -7.25
CA LEU A 191 -24.24 -2.66 -7.50
C LEU A 191 -23.92 -1.34 -6.78
N LEU A 192 -24.93 -0.49 -6.57
CA LEU A 192 -24.78 0.73 -5.78
C LEU A 192 -24.53 0.39 -4.30
N GLU A 193 -25.26 -0.57 -3.71
CA GLU A 193 -25.00 -0.99 -2.33
C GLU A 193 -23.59 -1.59 -2.17
N ILE A 194 -23.14 -2.43 -3.10
CA ILE A 194 -21.76 -2.93 -3.11
C ILE A 194 -20.74 -1.77 -3.16
N ALA A 195 -21.01 -0.75 -3.97
CA ALA A 195 -20.12 0.41 -4.06
C ALA A 195 -20.12 1.27 -2.78
N LYS A 196 -21.23 1.34 -2.05
CA LYS A 196 -21.30 2.01 -0.74
C LYS A 196 -20.44 1.28 0.31
N GLU A 197 -20.56 -0.04 0.40
CA GLU A 197 -19.74 -0.86 1.30
C GLU A 197 -18.24 -0.72 0.99
N GLN A 198 -17.90 -0.71 -0.31
CA GLN A 198 -16.51 -0.49 -0.73
C GLN A 198 -16.01 0.91 -0.38
N TYR A 199 -16.86 1.92 -0.51
CA TYR A 199 -16.56 3.29 -0.11
C TYR A 199 -16.31 3.36 1.40
N GLU A 200 -17.19 2.79 2.22
CA GLU A 200 -17.07 2.77 3.67
C GLU A 200 -15.80 2.05 4.12
N MET A 201 -15.49 0.90 3.54
CA MET A 201 -14.26 0.16 3.82
C MET A 201 -12.99 0.98 3.54
N VAL A 202 -12.97 1.76 2.44
CA VAL A 202 -11.78 2.49 2.01
C VAL A 202 -11.65 3.83 2.72
N ILE A 203 -12.74 4.55 2.94
CA ILE A 203 -12.76 5.92 3.45
C ILE A 203 -13.01 5.95 4.96
N GLY A 204 -13.69 4.92 5.48
CA GLY A 204 -13.96 4.77 6.91
C GLY A 204 -15.16 5.58 7.39
N SER A 205 -16.05 5.99 6.48
CA SER A 205 -17.31 6.67 6.78
C SER A 205 -18.41 6.26 5.81
N VAL A 206 -19.64 6.21 6.29
CA VAL A 206 -20.82 5.97 5.43
C VAL A 206 -20.93 7.13 4.44
N PRO A 207 -21.15 6.85 3.13
CA PRO A 207 -21.23 7.90 2.13
C PRO A 207 -22.49 8.76 2.33
N GLY A 208 -22.30 10.08 2.35
CA GLY A 208 -23.37 11.07 2.29
C GLY A 208 -23.75 11.42 0.84
N GLU A 209 -24.29 12.63 0.63
CA GLU A 209 -24.42 13.18 -0.72
C GLU A 209 -23.03 13.48 -1.27
N LEU A 210 -22.73 12.99 -2.47
CA LEU A 210 -21.44 13.23 -3.12
C LEU A 210 -21.47 14.52 -3.92
N ASP A 211 -20.51 15.37 -3.65
CA ASP A 211 -20.32 16.61 -4.42
C ASP A 211 -19.70 16.35 -5.80
N ASN A 212 -19.77 17.36 -6.68
CA ASN A 212 -19.09 17.28 -7.96
C ASN A 212 -17.57 17.22 -7.73
N PRO A 213 -16.87 16.26 -8.38
CA PRO A 213 -15.44 16.16 -8.21
C PRO A 213 -14.75 17.44 -8.71
N PRO A 214 -13.68 17.90 -8.02
CA PRO A 214 -12.93 19.09 -8.41
C PRO A 214 -12.31 18.92 -9.81
N PRO A 215 -11.88 20.00 -10.47
CA PRO A 215 -11.13 19.89 -11.72
C PRO A 215 -9.92 18.97 -11.58
N LEU A 216 -9.60 18.26 -12.66
CA LEU A 216 -8.44 17.37 -12.69
C LEU A 216 -7.16 18.11 -12.29
N PRO A 217 -6.25 17.45 -11.54
CA PRO A 217 -4.95 18.00 -11.19
C PRO A 217 -4.16 18.41 -12.43
N LYS A 218 -3.22 19.35 -12.29
CA LYS A 218 -2.34 19.77 -13.38
C LYS A 218 -1.51 18.58 -13.87
N MET A 219 -1.60 18.31 -15.17
CA MET A 219 -0.86 17.24 -15.83
C MET A 219 0.25 17.83 -16.69
N PRO A 220 1.37 17.10 -16.90
CA PRO A 220 2.38 17.49 -17.88
C PRO A 220 1.76 17.65 -19.27
N SER A 221 2.35 18.53 -20.07
CA SER A 221 1.89 18.77 -21.46
C SER A 221 2.38 17.70 -22.45
N MET A 222 3.51 17.05 -22.14
CA MET A 222 4.15 16.08 -23.03
C MET A 222 4.47 14.77 -22.31
N LEU A 223 4.37 13.66 -23.04
CA LEU A 223 4.74 12.32 -22.54
C LEU A 223 6.21 12.27 -22.08
N LYS A 224 7.13 12.98 -22.77
CA LYS A 224 8.55 13.00 -22.40
C LYS A 224 8.75 13.59 -21.00
N GLU A 225 8.03 14.66 -20.69
CA GLU A 225 8.05 15.28 -19.35
C GLU A 225 7.49 14.32 -18.27
N ALA A 226 6.37 13.66 -18.53
CA ALA A 226 5.80 12.67 -17.62
C ALA A 226 6.78 11.53 -17.31
N LYS A 227 7.50 11.00 -18.32
CA LYS A 227 8.54 9.99 -18.14
C LYS A 227 9.73 10.50 -17.31
N SER A 228 10.13 11.76 -17.51
CA SER A 228 11.21 12.39 -16.74
C SER A 228 10.83 12.54 -15.27
N LEU A 229 9.61 13.03 -14.99
CA LEU A 229 9.08 13.15 -13.63
C LEU A 229 9.01 11.80 -12.94
N ALA A 230 8.59 10.75 -13.64
CA ALA A 230 8.56 9.39 -13.09
C ALA A 230 9.97 8.89 -12.72
N ALA A 231 10.97 9.13 -13.58
CA ALA A 231 12.34 8.73 -13.32
C ALA A 231 12.94 9.40 -12.05
N GLN A 232 12.47 10.61 -11.73
CA GLN A 232 12.91 11.38 -10.56
C GLN A 232 12.14 11.06 -9.28
N ASN A 233 10.81 10.85 -9.37
CA ASN A 233 9.92 10.87 -8.20
C ASN A 233 9.35 9.49 -7.82
N HIS A 234 9.45 8.47 -8.70
CA HIS A 234 8.79 7.19 -8.47
C HIS A 234 9.46 6.40 -7.34
N SER A 235 8.69 6.06 -6.30
CA SER A 235 9.20 5.38 -5.10
C SER A 235 9.94 4.08 -5.41
N GLN A 236 9.46 3.28 -6.36
CA GLN A 236 10.09 2.02 -6.75
C GLN A 236 11.50 2.21 -7.34
N ILE A 237 11.76 3.28 -8.09
CA ILE A 237 13.09 3.58 -8.62
C ILE A 237 14.04 3.92 -7.46
N PHE A 238 13.56 4.69 -6.48
CA PHE A 238 14.35 5.00 -5.29
C PHE A 238 14.67 3.74 -4.48
N ILE A 239 13.69 2.86 -4.25
CA ILE A 239 13.87 1.56 -3.58
C ILE A 239 14.93 0.73 -4.30
N LEU A 240 14.89 0.63 -5.62
CA LEU A 240 15.85 -0.12 -6.40
C LEU A 240 17.27 0.49 -6.37
N LYS A 241 17.38 1.82 -6.34
CA LYS A 241 18.66 2.50 -6.12
C LYS A 241 19.26 2.14 -4.75
N GLN A 242 18.45 2.12 -3.69
CA GLN A 242 18.91 1.70 -2.37
C GLN A 242 19.31 0.22 -2.34
N LYS A 243 18.60 -0.66 -3.08
CA LYS A 243 18.97 -2.08 -3.22
C LYS A 243 20.31 -2.27 -3.94
N VAL A 244 20.64 -1.41 -4.90
CA VAL A 244 21.99 -1.42 -5.51
C VAL A 244 23.03 -1.04 -4.47
N ILE A 245 22.79 0.01 -3.66
CA ILE A 245 23.70 0.42 -2.58
C ILE A 245 23.89 -0.71 -1.56
N ILE A 246 22.81 -1.41 -1.17
CA ILE A 246 22.90 -2.56 -0.27
C ILE A 246 23.74 -3.69 -0.89
N ALA A 247 23.59 -3.96 -2.17
CA ALA A 247 24.39 -4.98 -2.87
C ALA A 247 25.89 -4.59 -2.94
N ASP A 248 26.20 -3.32 -3.21
CA ASP A 248 27.58 -2.80 -3.19
C ASP A 248 28.18 -2.91 -1.77
N LEU A 249 27.43 -2.54 -0.72
CA LEU A 249 27.84 -2.70 0.68
C LEU A 249 28.02 -4.18 1.08
N ALA A 250 27.17 -5.08 0.58
CA ALA A 250 27.32 -6.52 0.81
C ALA A 250 28.61 -7.08 0.16
N LEU A 251 29.00 -6.55 -1.01
CA LEU A 251 30.30 -6.86 -1.60
C LEU A 251 31.44 -6.37 -0.72
N ASP A 252 31.34 -5.14 -0.19
CA ASP A 252 32.36 -4.60 0.72
C ASP A 252 32.42 -5.38 2.04
N LEU A 253 31.27 -5.86 2.54
CA LEU A 253 31.22 -6.75 3.70
C LEU A 253 31.91 -8.09 3.44
N SER A 254 31.74 -8.65 2.22
CA SER A 254 32.46 -9.85 1.80
C SER A 254 33.99 -9.63 1.77
N LYS A 255 34.44 -8.50 1.22
CA LYS A 255 35.86 -8.10 1.25
C LYS A 255 36.38 -7.86 2.66
N ALA A 256 35.55 -7.24 3.54
CA ALA A 256 35.94 -7.04 4.94
C ALA A 256 36.13 -8.36 5.71
N SER A 257 35.64 -9.49 5.19
CA SER A 257 35.87 -10.81 5.78
C SER A 257 37.35 -11.25 5.74
N TYR A 258 38.14 -10.68 4.86
CA TYR A 258 39.60 -10.95 4.80
C TYR A 258 40.40 -10.20 5.86
N ARG A 259 39.84 -9.16 6.47
CA ARG A 259 40.56 -8.35 7.47
C ARG A 259 40.56 -9.06 8.82
N PRO A 260 41.64 -8.92 9.62
CA PRO A 260 41.69 -9.49 10.96
C PRO A 260 40.67 -8.85 11.90
N THR A 261 40.30 -9.58 12.96
CA THR A 261 39.49 -9.07 14.07
C THR A 261 40.32 -9.08 15.34
N LEU A 262 40.01 -8.15 16.25
CA LEU A 262 40.58 -8.08 17.59
C LEU A 262 39.44 -8.01 18.60
N ASP A 263 39.26 -9.07 19.34
CA ASP A 263 38.23 -9.22 20.33
C ASP A 263 38.84 -9.18 21.75
N VAL A 264 38.19 -8.50 22.65
CA VAL A 264 38.58 -8.45 24.06
C VAL A 264 37.44 -9.02 24.88
N SER A 265 37.79 -9.94 25.78
CA SER A 265 36.85 -10.47 26.74
C SER A 265 37.48 -10.52 28.15
N GLY A 266 36.63 -10.36 29.16
CA GLY A 266 37.00 -10.53 30.56
C GLY A 266 35.86 -11.21 31.30
N GLY A 267 36.22 -12.12 32.21
CA GLY A 267 35.20 -12.90 32.90
C GLY A 267 35.61 -13.32 34.29
N ILE A 268 34.58 -13.64 35.05
CA ILE A 268 34.68 -14.25 36.38
C ILE A 268 33.91 -15.55 36.30
N SER A 269 34.50 -16.63 36.77
CA SER A 269 33.86 -17.94 36.80
C SER A 269 34.10 -18.65 38.14
N ASP A 270 33.09 -19.34 38.62
CA ASP A 270 33.15 -20.25 39.75
C ASP A 270 32.72 -21.65 39.25
N SER A 271 33.42 -22.67 39.78
CA SER A 271 33.16 -24.06 39.42
C SER A 271 33.26 -24.94 40.64
N SER A 272 32.29 -25.84 40.82
CA SER A 272 32.27 -26.81 41.92
C SER A 272 33.46 -27.78 41.92
N GLN A 273 34.16 -27.93 40.78
CA GLN A 273 35.35 -28.78 40.71
C GLN A 273 36.59 -28.11 41.24
N THR A 274 36.74 -26.81 41.14
CA THR A 274 37.94 -26.09 41.59
C THR A 274 37.79 -25.40 42.92
N SER A 275 36.53 -25.17 43.39
CA SER A 275 36.19 -24.42 44.63
C SER A 275 36.94 -23.07 44.75
N LYS A 276 37.28 -22.49 43.60
CA LYS A 276 38.00 -21.23 43.52
C LYS A 276 37.37 -20.33 42.45
N LEU A 277 37.19 -19.07 42.85
CA LEU A 277 36.81 -18.01 41.92
C LEU A 277 37.98 -17.76 40.98
N SER A 278 37.79 -17.93 39.68
CA SER A 278 38.77 -17.61 38.66
C SER A 278 38.39 -16.37 37.85
N THR A 279 39.34 -15.51 37.62
CA THR A 279 39.20 -14.32 36.75
C THR A 279 40.12 -14.45 35.55
N ASN A 280 39.60 -14.10 34.39
CA ASN A 280 40.38 -14.08 33.16
C ASN A 280 40.13 -12.81 32.38
N VAL A 281 41.20 -12.30 31.74
CA VAL A 281 41.12 -11.26 30.72
C VAL A 281 41.83 -11.81 29.48
N SER A 282 41.20 -11.76 28.33
CA SER A 282 41.81 -12.21 27.09
C SER A 282 41.67 -11.18 25.97
N VAL A 283 42.72 -11.07 25.20
CA VAL A 283 42.75 -10.29 23.94
C VAL A 283 43.06 -11.27 22.82
N GLN A 284 42.15 -11.45 21.88
CA GLN A 284 42.29 -12.41 20.80
C GLN A 284 42.30 -11.70 19.45
N ALA A 285 43.41 -11.83 18.73
CA ALA A 285 43.51 -11.44 17.33
C ALA A 285 43.25 -12.66 16.43
N THR A 286 42.30 -12.58 15.53
CA THR A 286 41.96 -13.67 14.60
C THR A 286 42.15 -13.22 13.16
N ALA A 287 43.06 -13.88 12.45
CA ALA A 287 43.25 -13.71 11.00
C ALA A 287 43.08 -15.06 10.32
N VAL A 288 42.10 -15.18 9.47
CA VAL A 288 41.83 -16.43 8.74
C VAL A 288 42.60 -16.40 7.43
N LEU A 289 43.63 -17.22 7.31
CA LEU A 289 44.54 -17.24 6.17
C LEU A 289 44.00 -18.01 4.97
N TYR A 290 43.32 -19.12 5.18
CA TYR A 290 42.79 -19.98 4.12
C TYR A 290 41.46 -20.62 4.51
N THR A 291 40.51 -20.67 3.56
CA THR A 291 39.13 -21.19 3.77
C THR A 291 38.71 -22.15 2.65
N GLY A 292 39.67 -22.81 1.97
CA GLY A 292 39.32 -23.71 0.87
C GLY A 292 38.60 -23.02 -0.31
N GLY A 293 38.80 -21.70 -0.50
CA GLY A 293 38.20 -20.93 -1.58
C GLY A 293 36.82 -20.34 -1.29
N SER A 294 36.21 -20.62 -0.10
CA SER A 294 34.82 -20.16 0.20
C SER A 294 34.72 -18.64 0.22
N ARG A 295 35.71 -17.91 0.72
CA ARG A 295 35.72 -16.43 0.74
C ARG A 295 35.73 -15.84 -0.66
N SER A 296 36.60 -16.35 -1.55
CA SER A 296 36.67 -15.86 -2.92
C SER A 296 35.39 -16.18 -3.70
N SER A 297 34.74 -17.32 -3.42
CA SER A 297 33.43 -17.65 -3.98
C SER A 297 32.32 -16.71 -3.46
N SER A 298 32.34 -16.38 -2.17
CA SER A 298 31.40 -15.40 -1.58
C SER A 298 31.59 -14.01 -2.19
N GLU A 299 32.82 -13.56 -2.43
CA GLU A 299 33.09 -12.28 -3.07
C GLU A 299 32.58 -12.26 -4.53
N ARG A 300 32.85 -13.32 -5.32
CA ARG A 300 32.32 -13.43 -6.69
C ARG A 300 30.77 -13.47 -6.70
N SER A 301 30.16 -14.16 -5.74
CA SER A 301 28.72 -14.19 -5.58
C SER A 301 28.15 -12.80 -5.28
N ALA A 302 28.78 -12.07 -4.36
CA ALA A 302 28.38 -10.69 -4.04
C ALA A 302 28.54 -9.74 -5.23
N LEU A 303 29.63 -9.87 -6.00
CA LEU A 303 29.81 -9.10 -7.24
C LEU A 303 28.72 -9.39 -8.26
N THR A 304 28.32 -10.66 -8.42
CA THR A 304 27.22 -11.04 -9.31
C THR A 304 25.88 -10.48 -8.80
N ALA A 305 25.67 -10.42 -7.47
CA ALA A 305 24.51 -9.80 -6.88
C ALA A 305 24.42 -8.29 -7.18
N VAL A 306 25.55 -7.57 -7.20
CA VAL A 306 25.61 -6.16 -7.64
C VAL A 306 25.17 -6.02 -9.09
N GLN A 307 25.71 -6.86 -9.99
CA GLN A 307 25.33 -6.83 -11.41
C GLN A 307 23.83 -7.11 -11.59
N LYS A 308 23.29 -8.09 -10.85
CA LYS A 308 21.86 -8.39 -10.82
C LYS A 308 21.03 -7.20 -10.35
N ALA A 309 21.41 -6.54 -9.26
CA ALA A 309 20.69 -5.38 -8.72
C ALA A 309 20.69 -4.20 -9.71
N ARG A 310 21.80 -3.93 -10.37
CA ARG A 310 21.91 -2.89 -11.42
C ARG A 310 21.04 -3.22 -12.63
N SER A 311 21.03 -4.46 -13.08
CA SER A 311 20.16 -4.90 -14.18
C SER A 311 18.67 -4.80 -13.81
N GLN A 312 18.31 -5.13 -12.57
CA GLN A 312 16.95 -4.96 -12.05
C GLN A 312 16.52 -3.49 -12.02
N LEU A 313 17.40 -2.58 -11.62
CA LEU A 313 17.13 -1.14 -11.65
C LEU A 313 16.85 -0.66 -13.08
N LEU A 314 17.70 -1.04 -14.05
CA LEU A 314 17.51 -0.64 -15.46
C LEU A 314 16.21 -1.22 -16.04
N TYR A 315 15.95 -2.51 -15.84
CA TYR A 315 14.74 -3.17 -16.30
C TYR A 315 13.48 -2.51 -15.74
N ASN A 316 13.42 -2.31 -14.43
CA ASN A 316 12.24 -1.72 -13.79
C ASN A 316 12.06 -0.23 -14.16
N THR A 317 13.16 0.50 -14.38
CA THR A 317 13.07 1.88 -14.88
C THR A 317 12.39 1.93 -16.25
N LYS A 318 12.77 1.03 -17.18
CA LYS A 318 12.09 0.90 -18.48
C LYS A 318 10.62 0.52 -18.33
N LYS A 319 10.31 -0.44 -17.44
CA LYS A 319 8.93 -0.88 -17.15
C LYS A 319 8.07 0.27 -16.60
N ILE A 320 8.61 1.08 -15.69
CA ILE A 320 7.91 2.26 -15.16
C ILE A 320 7.66 3.28 -16.27
N GLN A 321 8.64 3.56 -17.13
CA GLN A 321 8.45 4.46 -18.28
C GLN A 321 7.38 3.96 -19.25
N GLN A 322 7.29 2.65 -19.47
CA GLN A 322 6.22 2.02 -20.26
C GLN A 322 4.86 2.18 -19.55
N THR A 323 4.79 1.96 -18.24
CA THR A 323 3.56 2.16 -17.45
C THR A 323 3.07 3.60 -17.57
N VAL A 324 3.97 4.58 -17.45
CA VAL A 324 3.61 6.01 -17.63
C VAL A 324 3.05 6.25 -19.04
N ALA A 325 3.66 5.68 -20.07
CA ALA A 325 3.18 5.83 -21.45
C ALA A 325 1.78 5.21 -21.64
N ASN A 326 1.53 4.04 -21.05
CA ASN A 326 0.23 3.39 -21.10
C ASN A 326 -0.85 4.22 -20.37
N ARG A 327 -0.54 4.75 -19.16
CA ARG A 327 -1.49 5.60 -18.41
C ARG A 327 -1.75 6.93 -19.10
N TRP A 328 -0.73 7.50 -19.73
CA TRP A 328 -0.87 8.68 -20.58
C TRP A 328 -1.82 8.43 -21.76
N ALA A 329 -1.65 7.32 -22.46
CA ALA A 329 -2.52 6.94 -23.57
C ALA A 329 -3.96 6.72 -23.10
N GLN A 330 -4.17 6.03 -21.96
CA GLN A 330 -5.49 5.81 -21.38
C GLN A 330 -6.21 7.12 -21.03
N LEU A 331 -5.51 8.10 -20.44
CA LEU A 331 -6.09 9.41 -20.17
C LEU A 331 -6.52 10.14 -21.47
N ASN A 332 -5.69 10.09 -22.51
CA ASN A 332 -6.03 10.69 -23.80
C ASN A 332 -7.21 9.99 -24.48
N ILE A 333 -7.29 8.65 -24.39
CA ILE A 333 -8.44 7.87 -24.86
C ILE A 333 -9.71 8.31 -24.13
N ALA A 334 -9.68 8.38 -22.79
CA ALA A 334 -10.84 8.78 -22.00
C ALA A 334 -11.33 10.19 -22.38
N ARG A 335 -10.43 11.15 -22.55
CA ARG A 335 -10.74 12.52 -23.00
C ARG A 335 -11.38 12.54 -24.38
N ALA A 336 -10.84 11.80 -25.35
CA ALA A 336 -11.40 11.72 -26.69
C ALA A 336 -12.81 11.07 -26.67
N LEU A 337 -12.99 10.02 -25.87
CA LEU A 337 -14.28 9.35 -25.71
C LEU A 337 -15.33 10.25 -25.07
N ILE A 338 -14.98 11.11 -24.10
CA ILE A 338 -15.93 12.09 -23.53
C ILE A 338 -16.48 13.02 -24.62
N VAL A 339 -15.61 13.52 -25.49
CA VAL A 339 -16.02 14.40 -26.60
C VAL A 339 -16.94 13.65 -27.57
N ALA A 340 -16.59 12.41 -27.93
CA ALA A 340 -17.39 11.57 -28.81
C ALA A 340 -18.77 11.24 -28.19
N ASN A 341 -18.78 10.79 -26.93
CA ASN A 341 -20.00 10.41 -26.22
C ASN A 341 -20.97 11.59 -26.03
N ARG A 342 -20.46 12.81 -25.77
CA ARG A 342 -21.30 14.02 -25.72
C ARG A 342 -21.99 14.29 -27.07
N LYS A 343 -21.28 14.14 -28.18
CA LYS A 343 -21.84 14.29 -29.52
C LYS A 343 -22.85 13.16 -29.82
N GLN A 344 -22.55 11.93 -29.44
CA GLN A 344 -23.46 10.79 -29.57
C GLN A 344 -24.78 11.02 -28.80
N ILE A 345 -24.71 11.49 -27.55
CA ILE A 345 -25.91 11.80 -26.76
C ILE A 345 -26.75 12.85 -27.47
N LYS A 346 -26.15 13.95 -27.95
CA LYS A 346 -26.86 15.00 -28.68
C LYS A 346 -27.58 14.46 -29.92
N ALA A 347 -26.93 13.60 -30.70
CA ALA A 347 -27.52 12.97 -31.88
C ALA A 347 -28.64 11.99 -31.51
N ALA A 348 -28.43 11.14 -30.49
CA ALA A 348 -29.44 10.20 -30.01
C ALA A 348 -30.65 10.89 -29.39
N GLU A 349 -30.48 12.01 -28.69
CA GLU A 349 -31.60 12.83 -28.18
C GLU A 349 -32.44 13.47 -29.30
N THR A 350 -31.78 13.91 -30.37
CA THR A 350 -32.48 14.45 -31.54
C THR A 350 -33.23 13.34 -32.28
N ALA A 351 -32.60 12.17 -32.45
CA ALA A 351 -33.24 11.02 -33.09
C ALA A 351 -34.45 10.52 -32.29
N TYR A 352 -34.28 10.36 -30.95
CA TYR A 352 -35.38 9.92 -30.08
C TYR A 352 -36.58 10.86 -30.13
N ARG A 353 -36.35 12.19 -30.09
CA ARG A 353 -37.44 13.18 -30.24
C ARG A 353 -38.10 13.08 -31.59
N GLY A 354 -37.31 13.03 -32.68
CA GLY A 354 -37.88 12.93 -34.03
C GLY A 354 -38.68 11.67 -34.23
N VAL A 355 -38.18 10.49 -33.79
CA VAL A 355 -38.94 9.22 -33.87
C VAL A 355 -40.23 9.29 -33.06
N LYS A 356 -40.21 9.94 -31.87
CA LYS A 356 -41.40 10.11 -31.05
C LYS A 356 -42.42 11.02 -31.73
N ASP A 357 -41.99 12.16 -32.28
CA ASP A 357 -42.89 13.08 -33.00
C ASP A 357 -43.46 12.41 -34.25
N GLU A 358 -42.66 11.68 -35.05
CA GLU A 358 -43.13 10.92 -36.21
C GLU A 358 -44.14 9.81 -35.85
N ALA A 359 -43.98 9.18 -34.66
CA ALA A 359 -44.89 8.14 -34.17
C ALA A 359 -46.28 8.70 -33.75
N GLU A 360 -46.33 9.96 -33.31
CA GLU A 360 -47.60 10.65 -33.01
C GLU A 360 -48.46 10.84 -34.30
N PHE A 361 -47.77 10.91 -35.47
CA PHE A 361 -48.45 10.97 -36.79
C PHE A 361 -48.63 9.60 -37.46
N GLY A 362 -48.34 8.50 -36.74
CA GLY A 362 -48.46 7.12 -37.27
C GLY A 362 -47.38 6.70 -38.24
N LEU A 363 -46.30 7.50 -38.41
CA LEU A 363 -45.20 7.25 -39.39
C LEU A 363 -44.12 6.31 -38.81
N ARG A 364 -44.15 6.05 -37.52
CA ARG A 364 -43.22 5.16 -36.81
C ARG A 364 -43.96 4.22 -35.87
N THR A 365 -43.33 3.07 -35.60
CA THR A 365 -43.86 2.05 -34.71
C THR A 365 -43.45 2.33 -33.24
N THR A 366 -44.21 1.73 -32.29
CA THR A 366 -43.84 1.71 -30.89
C THR A 366 -42.43 1.13 -30.69
N LEU A 367 -42.06 0.12 -31.47
CA LEU A 367 -40.70 -0.50 -31.43
C LEU A 367 -39.60 0.51 -31.78
N ASP A 368 -39.82 1.38 -32.79
CA ASP A 368 -38.84 2.41 -33.19
C ASP A 368 -38.58 3.40 -32.03
N ILE A 369 -39.63 3.79 -31.27
CA ILE A 369 -39.50 4.66 -30.09
C ILE A 369 -38.66 3.98 -29.01
N LEU A 370 -38.94 2.71 -28.70
CA LEU A 370 -38.25 1.93 -27.68
C LEU A 370 -36.76 1.70 -28.04
N ASP A 371 -36.45 1.49 -29.31
CA ASP A 371 -35.08 1.32 -29.78
C ASP A 371 -34.29 2.64 -29.77
N ALA A 372 -34.93 3.75 -30.11
CA ALA A 372 -34.32 5.09 -30.01
C ALA A 372 -34.06 5.48 -28.54
N GLU A 373 -34.97 5.16 -27.63
CA GLU A 373 -34.79 5.35 -26.17
C GLU A 373 -33.61 4.53 -25.65
N GLN A 374 -33.55 3.24 -26.00
CA GLN A 374 -32.47 2.36 -25.59
C GLN A 374 -31.10 2.88 -26.07
N SER A 375 -31.04 3.39 -27.31
CA SER A 375 -29.82 3.97 -27.89
C SER A 375 -29.36 5.23 -27.12
N LEU A 376 -30.30 6.10 -26.77
CA LEU A 376 -30.05 7.29 -25.96
C LEU A 376 -29.56 6.92 -24.55
N MET A 377 -30.23 5.94 -23.92
CA MET A 377 -29.87 5.46 -22.58
C MET A 377 -28.47 4.86 -22.58
N ALA A 378 -28.13 4.01 -23.56
CA ALA A 378 -26.80 3.44 -23.70
C ALA A 378 -25.72 4.53 -23.85
N ALA A 379 -25.98 5.58 -24.62
CA ALA A 379 -25.06 6.70 -24.78
C ALA A 379 -24.85 7.48 -23.47
N LYS A 380 -25.90 7.68 -22.65
CA LYS A 380 -25.79 8.35 -21.33
C LYS A 380 -25.00 7.51 -20.32
N VAL A 381 -25.25 6.21 -20.25
CA VAL A 381 -24.50 5.26 -19.40
C VAL A 381 -23.01 5.25 -19.80
N GLN A 382 -22.73 5.24 -21.11
CA GLN A 382 -21.36 5.28 -21.63
C GLN A 382 -20.63 6.57 -21.25
N LEU A 383 -21.29 7.73 -21.29
CA LEU A 383 -20.70 8.99 -20.85
C LEU A 383 -20.37 8.99 -19.37
N ALA A 384 -21.27 8.50 -18.52
CA ALA A 384 -21.05 8.39 -17.07
C ALA A 384 -19.84 7.50 -16.74
N SER A 385 -19.72 6.34 -17.42
CA SER A 385 -18.55 5.47 -17.32
C SER A 385 -17.26 6.20 -17.75
N THR A 386 -17.28 6.87 -18.88
CA THR A 386 -16.09 7.53 -19.44
C THR A 386 -15.63 8.71 -18.59
N LYS A 387 -16.55 9.45 -17.97
CA LYS A 387 -16.21 10.50 -16.99
C LYS A 387 -15.44 9.91 -15.78
N ARG A 388 -15.92 8.81 -15.23
CA ARG A 388 -15.22 8.08 -14.15
C ARG A 388 -13.83 7.64 -14.61
N ASP A 389 -13.72 7.08 -15.81
CA ASP A 389 -12.46 6.57 -16.36
C ASP A 389 -11.44 7.68 -16.59
N GLU A 390 -11.86 8.89 -16.98
CA GLU A 390 -10.97 10.05 -17.11
C GLU A 390 -10.33 10.40 -15.76
N TYR A 391 -11.14 10.51 -14.69
CA TYR A 391 -10.62 10.82 -13.37
C TYR A 391 -9.66 9.74 -12.88
N VAL A 392 -10.05 8.47 -12.96
CA VAL A 392 -9.20 7.37 -12.53
C VAL A 392 -7.90 7.32 -13.32
N ALA A 393 -7.95 7.48 -14.65
CA ALA A 393 -6.75 7.50 -15.50
C ALA A 393 -5.81 8.67 -15.16
N ALA A 394 -6.35 9.85 -14.83
CA ALA A 394 -5.56 10.98 -14.40
C ALA A 394 -4.80 10.71 -13.09
N TYR A 395 -5.48 10.18 -12.08
CA TYR A 395 -4.84 9.84 -10.80
C TYR A 395 -3.90 8.63 -10.90
N GLU A 396 -4.20 7.65 -11.78
CA GLU A 396 -3.28 6.56 -12.11
C GLU A 396 -2.00 7.06 -12.79
N LEU A 397 -2.12 8.07 -13.66
CA LEU A 397 -0.96 8.73 -14.25
C LEU A 397 -0.12 9.46 -13.20
N LEU A 398 -0.75 10.19 -12.26
CA LEU A 398 -0.05 10.83 -11.13
C LEU A 398 0.69 9.79 -10.27
N LYS A 399 0.06 8.65 -9.97
CA LYS A 399 0.71 7.55 -9.25
C LYS A 399 1.89 6.99 -10.05
N ALA A 400 1.74 6.77 -11.34
CA ALA A 400 2.80 6.28 -12.21
C ALA A 400 3.99 7.26 -12.32
N MET A 401 3.75 8.57 -12.16
CA MET A 401 4.79 9.58 -12.06
C MET A 401 5.38 9.72 -10.65
N GLY A 402 4.81 9.05 -9.64
CA GLY A 402 5.24 9.19 -8.24
C GLY A 402 4.80 10.50 -7.57
N LEU A 403 3.81 11.19 -8.17
CA LEU A 403 3.31 12.51 -7.75
C LEU A 403 1.97 12.46 -6.99
N LEU A 404 1.34 11.29 -6.86
CA LEU A 404 0.09 11.14 -6.12
C LEU A 404 0.39 11.09 -4.61
N THR A 405 0.60 12.26 -4.03
CA THR A 405 0.90 12.41 -2.60
C THR A 405 0.03 13.51 -1.98
N THR A 406 -0.22 13.42 -0.69
CA THR A 406 -0.96 14.43 0.08
C THR A 406 -0.35 15.81 -0.06
N LYS A 407 0.99 15.90 -0.13
CA LYS A 407 1.73 17.15 -0.34
C LYS A 407 1.47 17.76 -1.72
N ASN A 408 1.53 16.97 -2.81
CA ASN A 408 1.31 17.47 -4.17
C ASN A 408 -0.15 17.85 -4.44
N LEU A 409 -1.08 17.18 -3.77
CA LEU A 409 -2.50 17.48 -3.87
C LEU A 409 -2.95 18.57 -2.89
N ASN A 410 -2.03 19.13 -2.10
CA ASN A 410 -2.31 20.14 -1.06
C ASN A 410 -3.43 19.71 -0.10
N LEU A 411 -3.46 18.41 0.27
CA LEU A 411 -4.44 17.91 1.23
C LEU A 411 -4.02 18.29 2.66
N ASN A 412 -4.97 18.81 3.42
CA ASN A 412 -4.73 19.22 4.82
C ASN A 412 -4.75 18.00 5.74
N VAL A 413 -3.61 17.28 5.82
CA VAL A 413 -3.40 16.11 6.67
C VAL A 413 -2.15 16.27 7.50
N GLU A 414 -2.15 15.71 8.71
CA GLU A 414 -0.96 15.64 9.55
C GLU A 414 0.06 14.68 8.93
N GLN A 415 1.25 15.21 8.63
CA GLN A 415 2.33 14.43 8.04
C GLN A 415 3.00 13.58 9.12
N TYR A 416 3.13 12.27 8.86
CA TYR A 416 3.88 11.38 9.74
C TYR A 416 5.38 11.67 9.70
N ASP A 417 5.97 12.06 10.85
CA ASP A 417 7.42 12.27 10.95
C ASP A 417 8.15 10.92 11.03
N VAL A 418 8.66 10.47 9.89
CA VAL A 418 9.45 9.22 9.74
C VAL A 418 10.79 9.26 10.46
N THR A 419 11.22 10.42 10.97
CA THR A 419 12.53 10.57 11.65
C THR A 419 12.44 10.51 13.17
N LYS A 420 11.26 10.74 13.73
CA LYS A 420 11.02 10.83 15.18
C LYS A 420 11.44 9.54 15.89
N ASN A 421 10.94 8.38 15.44
CA ASN A 421 11.28 7.10 16.03
C ASN A 421 12.76 6.76 15.80
N TYR A 422 13.29 6.93 14.59
CA TYR A 422 14.69 6.71 14.27
C TYR A 422 15.65 7.44 15.22
N LYS A 423 15.41 8.75 15.45
CA LYS A 423 16.23 9.56 16.38
C LYS A 423 16.11 9.07 17.83
N ALA A 424 14.95 8.60 18.23
CA ALA A 424 14.72 8.09 19.58
C ALA A 424 15.45 6.77 19.83
N VAL A 425 15.46 5.84 18.85
CA VAL A 425 15.96 4.47 19.04
C VAL A 425 17.41 4.28 18.65
N ARG A 426 17.95 5.01 17.66
CA ARG A 426 19.33 4.86 17.18
C ARG A 426 20.38 4.87 18.28
N ASN A 427 20.20 5.77 19.26
CA ASN A 427 21.07 5.88 20.43
C ASN A 427 20.34 5.46 21.71
N ALA A 428 19.23 4.70 21.56
CA ALA A 428 18.33 4.41 22.64
C ALA A 428 19.08 3.93 23.88
N PRO A 429 18.94 4.63 24.97
CA PRO A 429 19.61 4.26 26.17
C PRO A 429 18.91 3.06 26.80
N ARG A 430 19.71 2.27 27.36
CA ARG A 430 19.54 1.25 28.34
C ARG A 430 18.45 1.49 29.41
N LYS A 431 17.83 2.66 29.52
CA LYS A 431 16.93 3.07 30.61
C LYS A 431 15.76 2.09 30.83
N ASN A 432 15.18 1.53 29.78
CA ASN A 432 14.02 0.64 29.97
C ASN A 432 14.38 -0.81 30.31
N GLN A 433 15.58 -1.28 29.94
CA GLN A 433 16.01 -2.65 30.30
C GLN A 433 16.51 -2.74 31.75
N PHE A 434 17.25 -1.74 32.19
CA PHE A 434 17.68 -1.67 33.60
C PHE A 434 16.50 -1.41 34.55
N PHE A 435 15.49 -0.66 34.15
CA PHE A 435 14.29 -0.44 34.95
C PHE A 435 13.51 -1.74 35.19
N LYS A 436 13.47 -2.64 34.23
CA LYS A 436 12.88 -3.99 34.41
C LYS A 436 13.76 -4.87 35.29
N LEU A 437 15.06 -4.80 35.15
CA LEU A 437 16.02 -5.53 35.97
C LEU A 437 16.02 -5.01 37.40
N ASP A 438 16.02 -3.70 37.62
CA ASP A 438 15.87 -3.06 38.91
C ASP A 438 14.57 -3.45 39.62
N ASN A 439 13.46 -3.52 38.89
CA ASN A 439 12.18 -3.98 39.43
C ASN A 439 12.17 -5.48 39.76
N LEU A 440 12.89 -6.30 39.00
CA LEU A 440 13.08 -7.72 39.32
C LEU A 440 14.00 -7.90 40.53
N LEU A 441 15.09 -7.16 40.62
CA LEU A 441 16.02 -7.21 41.74
C LEU A 441 15.38 -6.69 43.05
N LYS A 442 14.55 -5.66 42.98
CA LYS A 442 13.73 -5.20 44.10
C LYS A 442 12.68 -6.21 44.57
N ARG A 443 12.18 -7.06 43.65
CA ARG A 443 11.25 -8.16 44.01
C ARG A 443 11.95 -9.35 44.68
N TRP A 444 13.25 -9.54 44.44
CA TRP A 444 14.02 -10.63 44.98
C TRP A 444 14.78 -10.24 46.26
N GLY A 445 14.80 -8.95 46.61
CA GLY A 445 15.41 -8.41 47.81
C GLY A 445 14.42 -8.03 48.94
N GLN A 446 13.18 -8.52 48.87
CA GLN A 446 12.20 -8.41 49.96
C GLN A 446 11.87 -9.76 50.53
#